data_7a0e29371f3e9024db662deddc90fc94
#
_entry.id   7a0e29371f3e9024db662deddc90fc94
#
_cell.length_a   1.000
_cell.length_b   1.000
_cell.length_c   1.000
_cell.angle_alpha   90.00
_cell.angle_beta   90.00
_cell.angle_gamma   90.00
#
_symmetry.space_group_name_H-M   'P 1'
#
loop_
_entity.id
_entity.type
_entity.pdbx_description
1 polymer ?
#
loop_
_entity_poly.entity_id
_entity_poly.type
_entity_poly.pdbx_seq_one_letter_code
_entity_poly.pdbx_strand_id
1 'polypeptide(L)'
;MNELFYNISQKNREKLLAYLEVISYKYPKNKEILSNMINDNFICIILTGHLQIVRNDIEGNRTILEDFLENSLFGSLSYPLKNEEYQVITKEETRVVIIDFNSILNMKENRFTFYNQFLKNLINILTTIIAKANERIEVLSNKSIRDKLLDYFRILSKKTGSKVIYLPMSYTELADYLAVNRSALSREIKNLKDDELIETKGKRIKLLYYINWNKAFILTHALFYFFLIYSFYFL
;
A
#
# COMPACT_ATOMS: atom_id res chain seq x y z
N MET A 1 12.15 -2.55 -7.60
CA MET A 1 12.83 -3.86 -7.74
C MET A 1 13.84 -4.16 -6.62
N ASN A 2 14.31 -3.15 -5.89
CA ASN A 2 15.36 -3.32 -4.88
C ASN A 2 14.98 -4.18 -3.66
N GLU A 3 13.76 -4.06 -3.15
CA GLU A 3 13.36 -4.79 -1.93
C GLU A 3 13.27 -6.31 -2.16
N LEU A 4 12.67 -6.76 -3.26
CA LEU A 4 12.55 -8.19 -3.57
C LEU A 4 13.92 -8.86 -3.76
N PHE A 5 14.90 -8.12 -4.26
CA PHE A 5 16.26 -8.60 -4.49
C PHE A 5 17.29 -8.08 -3.47
N TYR A 6 16.82 -7.60 -2.33
CA TYR A 6 17.72 -7.14 -1.27
C TYR A 6 18.66 -8.28 -0.84
N ASN A 7 19.96 -7.97 -0.72
CA ASN A 7 21.04 -8.93 -0.45
C ASN A 7 21.16 -10.10 -1.46
N ILE A 8 20.65 -9.92 -2.69
CA ILE A 8 20.88 -10.86 -3.80
C ILE A 8 21.75 -10.15 -4.85
N SER A 9 22.89 -10.76 -5.19
CA SER A 9 23.84 -10.19 -6.16
C SER A 9 23.19 -10.04 -7.54
N GLN A 10 23.69 -9.10 -8.34
CA GLN A 10 23.18 -8.85 -9.70
C GLN A 10 23.19 -10.13 -10.55
N LYS A 11 24.27 -10.90 -10.53
CA LYS A 11 24.39 -12.18 -11.25
C LYS A 11 23.31 -13.17 -10.84
N ASN A 12 22.98 -13.24 -9.55
CA ASN A 12 21.94 -14.14 -9.04
C ASN A 12 20.55 -13.64 -9.38
N ARG A 13 20.33 -12.31 -9.39
CA ARG A 13 19.09 -11.69 -9.87
C ARG A 13 18.81 -12.05 -11.32
N GLU A 14 19.80 -11.89 -12.20
CA GLU A 14 19.69 -12.22 -13.62
C GLU A 14 19.33 -13.70 -13.84
N LYS A 15 19.98 -14.60 -13.09
CA LYS A 15 19.67 -16.03 -13.13
C LYS A 15 18.22 -16.31 -12.70
N LEU A 16 17.73 -15.64 -11.66
CA LEU A 16 16.37 -15.82 -11.17
C LEU A 16 15.35 -15.30 -12.17
N LEU A 17 15.56 -14.09 -12.71
CA LEU A 17 14.68 -13.48 -13.72
C LEU A 17 14.59 -14.35 -14.99
N ALA A 18 15.72 -14.90 -15.43
CA ALA A 18 15.74 -15.82 -16.56
C ALA A 18 14.99 -17.15 -16.25
N TYR A 19 15.10 -17.67 -15.03
CA TYR A 19 14.37 -18.88 -14.62
C TYR A 19 12.86 -18.65 -14.51
N LEU A 20 12.45 -17.49 -14.03
CA LEU A 20 11.04 -17.14 -13.87
C LEU A 20 10.38 -16.67 -15.18
N GLU A 21 11.12 -16.70 -16.30
CA GLU A 21 10.63 -16.29 -17.63
C GLU A 21 9.91 -14.93 -17.59
N VAL A 22 10.53 -13.97 -16.93
CA VAL A 22 9.93 -12.68 -16.63
C VAL A 22 9.67 -11.86 -17.88
N ILE A 23 8.44 -11.38 -18.05
CA ILE A 23 8.04 -10.52 -19.17
C ILE A 23 7.93 -9.07 -18.70
N SER A 24 8.56 -8.15 -19.43
CA SER A 24 8.48 -6.72 -19.17
C SER A 24 7.55 -6.03 -20.17
N TYR A 25 6.64 -5.21 -19.65
CA TYR A 25 5.69 -4.44 -20.46
C TYR A 25 5.88 -2.93 -20.20
N LYS A 26 5.67 -2.15 -21.25
CA LYS A 26 5.65 -0.68 -21.19
C LYS A 26 4.28 -0.18 -21.59
N TYR A 27 3.69 0.66 -20.76
CA TYR A 27 2.36 1.22 -20.98
C TYR A 27 2.41 2.75 -20.98
N PRO A 28 1.67 3.41 -21.88
CA PRO A 28 1.51 4.86 -21.86
C PRO A 28 0.64 5.30 -20.66
N LYS A 29 0.62 6.60 -20.41
CA LYS A 29 -0.25 7.22 -19.40
C LYS A 29 -1.74 6.95 -19.69
N ASN A 30 -2.55 6.82 -18.62
CA ASN A 30 -4.00 6.60 -18.65
C ASN A 30 -4.41 5.32 -19.40
N LYS A 31 -3.56 4.32 -19.43
CA LYS A 31 -3.87 3.01 -20.00
C LYS A 31 -4.34 2.07 -18.91
N GLU A 32 -5.48 1.40 -19.14
CA GLU A 32 -5.86 0.23 -18.36
C GLU A 32 -4.95 -0.93 -18.74
N ILE A 33 -4.40 -1.59 -17.73
CA ILE A 33 -3.50 -2.73 -17.88
C ILE A 33 -4.10 -3.95 -17.20
N LEU A 34 -3.60 -5.13 -17.55
CA LEU A 34 -4.00 -6.43 -16.99
C LEU A 34 -5.41 -6.92 -17.37
N SER A 35 -6.22 -6.15 -18.11
CA SER A 35 -7.53 -6.58 -18.57
C SER A 35 -7.52 -7.88 -19.42
N ASN A 36 -6.38 -8.22 -19.99
CA ASN A 36 -6.17 -9.40 -20.84
C ASN A 36 -5.18 -10.41 -20.25
N MET A 37 -4.78 -10.27 -18.98
CA MET A 37 -3.85 -11.20 -18.36
C MET A 37 -4.56 -12.46 -17.88
N ILE A 38 -4.26 -13.55 -18.55
CA ILE A 38 -4.97 -14.83 -18.49
C ILE A 38 -4.60 -15.64 -17.23
N ASN A 39 -3.45 -15.38 -16.59
CA ASN A 39 -3.00 -16.15 -15.44
C ASN A 39 -3.52 -15.61 -14.13
N ASP A 40 -4.16 -16.49 -13.37
CA ASP A 40 -4.83 -16.19 -12.11
C ASP A 40 -3.89 -15.84 -10.96
N ASN A 41 -2.63 -16.22 -11.08
CA ASN A 41 -1.64 -16.15 -10.03
C ASN A 41 -0.39 -15.40 -10.53
N PHE A 42 -0.41 -14.08 -10.48
CA PHE A 42 0.74 -13.29 -10.88
C PHE A 42 1.15 -12.28 -9.81
N ILE A 43 2.43 -11.91 -9.87
CA ILE A 43 3.02 -10.78 -9.17
C ILE A 43 3.45 -9.76 -10.22
N CYS A 44 3.03 -8.51 -10.05
CA CYS A 44 3.44 -7.38 -10.87
C CYS A 44 4.38 -6.48 -10.07
N ILE A 45 5.52 -6.15 -10.63
CA ILE A 45 6.51 -5.24 -10.04
C ILE A 45 6.60 -4.00 -10.94
N ILE A 46 6.46 -2.83 -10.36
CA ILE A 46 6.60 -1.57 -11.06
C ILE A 46 8.09 -1.20 -11.10
N LEU A 47 8.66 -1.17 -12.31
CA LEU A 47 10.06 -0.77 -12.52
C LEU A 47 10.22 0.75 -12.53
N THR A 48 9.31 1.43 -13.22
CA THR A 48 9.21 2.90 -13.30
C THR A 48 7.76 3.29 -13.49
N GLY A 49 7.38 4.48 -13.04
CA GLY A 49 6.05 5.04 -13.24
C GLY A 49 5.11 4.88 -12.04
N HIS A 50 3.83 5.04 -12.30
CA HIS A 50 2.78 5.12 -11.28
C HIS A 50 1.51 4.43 -11.77
N LEU A 51 0.97 3.52 -10.95
CA LEU A 51 -0.28 2.79 -11.16
C LEU A 51 -1.29 3.07 -10.06
N GLN A 52 -2.57 3.02 -10.39
CA GLN A 52 -3.66 2.98 -9.43
C GLN A 52 -4.52 1.74 -9.67
N ILE A 53 -4.92 1.07 -8.60
CA ILE A 53 -6.05 0.16 -8.62
C ILE A 53 -7.28 0.95 -8.20
N VAL A 54 -8.28 0.98 -9.07
CA VAL A 54 -9.55 1.65 -8.83
C VAL A 54 -10.69 0.64 -8.93
N ARG A 55 -11.74 0.89 -8.17
CA ARG A 55 -13.01 0.19 -8.27
C ARG A 55 -14.06 1.19 -8.74
N ASN A 56 -14.81 0.82 -9.76
CA ASN A 56 -16.00 1.53 -10.21
C ASN A 56 -17.19 0.67 -9.84
N ASP A 57 -18.11 1.19 -9.04
CA ASP A 57 -19.34 0.48 -8.72
C ASP A 57 -20.39 0.61 -9.83
N ILE A 58 -21.50 -0.11 -9.70
CA ILE A 58 -22.61 -0.10 -10.66
C ILE A 58 -23.29 1.28 -10.81
N GLU A 59 -23.10 2.15 -9.83
CA GLU A 59 -23.63 3.53 -9.84
C GLU A 59 -22.65 4.52 -10.49
N GLY A 60 -21.44 4.05 -10.89
CA GLY A 60 -20.39 4.85 -11.48
C GLY A 60 -19.52 5.60 -10.46
N ASN A 61 -19.65 5.31 -9.16
CA ASN A 61 -18.77 5.87 -8.16
C ASN A 61 -17.40 5.21 -8.26
N ARG A 62 -16.37 6.04 -8.33
CA ARG A 62 -14.98 5.59 -8.37
C ARG A 62 -14.36 5.63 -6.97
N THR A 63 -13.72 4.54 -6.60
CA THR A 63 -12.92 4.44 -5.36
C THR A 63 -11.50 4.04 -5.71
N ILE A 64 -10.50 4.79 -5.22
CA ILE A 64 -9.10 4.40 -5.31
C ILE A 64 -8.83 3.39 -4.19
N LEU A 65 -8.47 2.18 -4.57
CA LEU A 65 -8.13 1.13 -3.62
C LEU A 65 -6.68 1.25 -3.17
N GLU A 66 -5.76 1.48 -4.09
CA GLU A 66 -4.33 1.57 -3.79
C GLU A 66 -3.59 2.38 -4.86
N ASP A 67 -2.49 3.00 -4.45
CA ASP A 67 -1.53 3.73 -5.28
C ASP A 67 -0.19 3.01 -5.25
N PHE A 68 0.36 2.71 -6.41
CA PHE A 68 1.62 2.01 -6.56
C PHE A 68 2.64 2.86 -7.32
N LEU A 69 3.73 3.16 -6.66
CA LEU A 69 4.87 3.88 -7.21
C LEU A 69 5.96 2.90 -7.64
N GLU A 70 7.03 3.44 -8.21
CA GLU A 70 8.23 2.67 -8.53
C GLU A 70 8.69 1.77 -7.37
N ASN A 71 9.12 0.57 -7.69
CA ASN A 71 9.50 -0.50 -6.76
C ASN A 71 8.36 -1.11 -5.94
N SER A 72 7.12 -0.70 -6.12
CA SER A 72 5.97 -1.38 -5.52
C SER A 72 5.68 -2.72 -6.18
N LEU A 73 5.04 -3.60 -5.41
CA LEU A 73 4.60 -4.91 -5.83
C LEU A 73 3.10 -5.06 -5.57
N PHE A 74 2.37 -5.60 -6.53
CA PHE A 74 0.99 -6.04 -6.35
C PHE A 74 0.73 -7.30 -7.19
N GLY A 75 -0.46 -7.88 -7.07
CA GLY A 75 -0.82 -9.05 -7.87
C GLY A 75 -2.21 -9.57 -7.58
N SER A 76 -2.57 -10.61 -8.30
CA SER A 76 -3.88 -11.28 -8.17
C SER A 76 -4.15 -11.87 -6.78
N LEU A 77 -3.10 -12.11 -5.99
CA LEU A 77 -3.22 -12.59 -4.61
C LEU A 77 -3.74 -11.51 -3.64
N SER A 78 -3.54 -10.23 -3.99
CA SER A 78 -3.90 -9.10 -3.13
C SER A 78 -5.22 -8.43 -3.54
N TYR A 79 -5.65 -8.61 -4.79
CA TYR A 79 -6.83 -7.96 -5.37
C TYR A 79 -7.60 -8.91 -6.29
N PRO A 80 -8.94 -8.89 -6.26
CA PRO A 80 -9.79 -9.69 -7.16
C PRO A 80 -9.85 -9.03 -8.56
N LEU A 81 -8.72 -8.92 -9.24
CA LEU A 81 -8.55 -8.17 -10.49
C LEU A 81 -9.31 -8.78 -11.69
N LYS A 82 -9.94 -9.94 -11.53
CA LYS A 82 -10.83 -10.55 -12.51
C LYS A 82 -12.23 -9.94 -12.53
N ASN A 83 -12.62 -9.24 -11.48
CA ASN A 83 -13.92 -8.59 -11.41
C ASN A 83 -13.85 -7.31 -12.25
N GLU A 84 -14.80 -7.13 -13.19
CA GLU A 84 -14.90 -5.98 -14.09
C GLU A 84 -15.00 -4.62 -13.38
N GLU A 85 -15.41 -4.62 -12.10
CA GLU A 85 -15.39 -3.41 -11.28
C GLU A 85 -13.99 -2.89 -11.00
N TYR A 86 -12.95 -3.74 -11.10
CA TYR A 86 -11.57 -3.41 -10.75
C TYR A 86 -10.76 -3.11 -12.00
N GLN A 87 -10.10 -1.98 -11.99
CA GLN A 87 -9.22 -1.55 -13.07
C GLN A 87 -7.84 -1.18 -12.52
N VAL A 88 -6.80 -1.55 -13.24
CA VAL A 88 -5.43 -1.11 -12.99
C VAL A 88 -5.05 -0.08 -14.04
N ILE A 89 -4.86 1.18 -13.63
CA ILE A 89 -4.70 2.31 -14.54
C ILE A 89 -3.34 2.97 -14.32
N THR A 90 -2.61 3.22 -15.42
CA THR A 90 -1.36 3.99 -15.41
C THR A 90 -1.64 5.48 -15.22
N LYS A 91 -0.92 6.13 -14.32
CA LYS A 91 -1.01 7.58 -14.08
C LYS A 91 0.04 8.37 -14.86
N GLU A 92 1.05 7.69 -15.34
CA GLU A 92 2.12 8.18 -16.22
C GLU A 92 2.64 7.03 -17.07
N GLU A 93 3.64 7.27 -17.94
CA GLU A 93 4.31 6.19 -18.65
C GLU A 93 4.93 5.21 -17.64
N THR A 94 4.52 3.95 -17.71
CA THR A 94 4.84 2.97 -16.68
C THR A 94 5.42 1.70 -17.30
N ARG A 95 6.51 1.22 -16.70
CA ARG A 95 7.10 -0.07 -17.03
C ARG A 95 6.90 -1.04 -15.89
N VAL A 96 6.38 -2.22 -16.19
CA VAL A 96 6.13 -3.29 -15.23
C VAL A 96 6.79 -4.58 -15.65
N VAL A 97 7.04 -5.43 -14.67
CA VAL A 97 7.45 -6.82 -14.83
C VAL A 97 6.40 -7.70 -14.22
N ILE A 98 6.03 -8.77 -14.93
CA ILE A 98 5.05 -9.74 -14.46
C ILE A 98 5.73 -11.07 -14.29
N ILE A 99 5.46 -11.71 -13.16
CA ILE A 99 6.00 -13.00 -12.76
C ILE A 99 4.81 -13.92 -12.47
N ASP A 100 4.79 -15.09 -13.06
CA ASP A 100 3.86 -16.15 -12.66
C ASP A 100 4.23 -16.64 -11.25
N PHE A 101 3.28 -16.51 -10.32
CA PHE A 101 3.50 -16.91 -8.93
C PHE A 101 3.71 -18.43 -8.80
N ASN A 102 3.10 -19.24 -9.66
CA ASN A 102 3.33 -20.69 -9.67
C ASN A 102 4.79 -21.04 -10.00
N SER A 103 5.44 -20.24 -10.85
CA SER A 103 6.87 -20.42 -11.14
C SER A 103 7.73 -20.22 -9.90
N ILE A 104 7.33 -19.33 -8.99
CA ILE A 104 8.00 -19.13 -7.69
C ILE A 104 7.73 -20.32 -6.76
N LEU A 105 6.48 -20.77 -6.65
CA LEU A 105 6.10 -21.89 -5.79
C LEU A 105 6.73 -23.22 -6.21
N ASN A 106 6.89 -23.42 -7.52
CA ASN A 106 7.47 -24.64 -8.09
C ASN A 106 9.01 -24.61 -8.11
N MET A 107 9.63 -23.52 -7.64
CA MET A 107 11.09 -23.41 -7.56
C MET A 107 11.63 -24.36 -6.50
N LYS A 108 12.49 -25.30 -6.92
CA LYS A 108 13.13 -26.22 -5.99
C LYS A 108 14.14 -25.50 -5.09
N GLU A 109 14.04 -25.71 -3.80
CA GLU A 109 14.83 -25.06 -2.75
C GLU A 109 16.35 -25.10 -3.02
N ASN A 110 16.86 -26.21 -3.50
CA ASN A 110 18.29 -26.42 -3.74
C ASN A 110 18.79 -25.87 -5.07
N ARG A 111 17.94 -25.26 -5.89
CA ARG A 111 18.35 -24.77 -7.21
C ARG A 111 19.20 -23.51 -7.15
N PHE A 112 18.95 -22.66 -6.16
CA PHE A 112 19.63 -21.39 -5.98
C PHE A 112 20.05 -21.18 -4.52
N THR A 113 21.33 -20.84 -4.30
CA THR A 113 21.88 -20.56 -2.96
C THR A 113 21.24 -19.36 -2.28
N PHE A 114 20.59 -18.48 -3.04
CA PHE A 114 19.91 -17.27 -2.55
C PHE A 114 18.38 -17.43 -2.39
N TYR A 115 17.85 -18.66 -2.58
CA TYR A 115 16.41 -18.92 -2.53
C TYR A 115 15.77 -18.46 -1.21
N ASN A 116 16.37 -18.81 -0.10
CA ASN A 116 15.86 -18.41 1.23
C ASN A 116 15.88 -16.88 1.41
N GLN A 117 16.89 -16.18 0.87
CA GLN A 117 16.93 -14.72 0.91
C GLN A 117 15.81 -14.11 0.06
N PHE A 118 15.55 -14.67 -1.11
CA PHE A 118 14.46 -14.23 -1.98
C PHE A 118 13.09 -14.41 -1.31
N LEU A 119 12.82 -15.60 -0.72
CA LEU A 119 11.58 -15.85 0.02
C LEU A 119 11.42 -14.91 1.22
N LYS A 120 12.49 -14.69 1.99
CA LYS A 120 12.48 -13.74 3.10
C LYS A 120 12.10 -12.32 2.63
N ASN A 121 12.65 -11.87 1.52
CA ASN A 121 12.34 -10.57 0.94
C ASN A 121 10.87 -10.51 0.51
N LEU A 122 10.37 -11.55 -0.16
CA LEU A 122 8.97 -11.65 -0.58
C LEU A 122 8.02 -11.61 0.62
N ILE A 123 8.29 -12.38 1.68
CA ILE A 123 7.50 -12.37 2.91
C ILE A 123 7.48 -10.97 3.54
N ASN A 124 8.62 -10.30 3.61
CA ASN A 124 8.71 -8.94 4.15
C ASN A 124 7.86 -7.93 3.35
N ILE A 125 7.84 -8.05 2.03
CA ILE A 125 6.98 -7.21 1.18
C ILE A 125 5.51 -7.50 1.46
N LEU A 126 5.11 -8.78 1.50
CA LEU A 126 3.72 -9.18 1.77
C LEU A 126 3.26 -8.70 3.15
N THR A 127 4.10 -8.82 4.19
CA THR A 127 3.77 -8.30 5.53
C THR A 127 3.62 -6.78 5.54
N THR A 128 4.40 -6.06 4.75
CA THR A 128 4.28 -4.61 4.59
C THR A 128 2.96 -4.22 3.90
N ILE A 129 2.55 -4.99 2.88
CA ILE A 129 1.25 -4.80 2.20
C ILE A 129 0.10 -5.03 3.19
N ILE A 130 0.16 -6.10 3.97
CA ILE A 130 -0.86 -6.40 5.00
C ILE A 130 -0.93 -5.27 6.04
N ALA A 131 0.21 -4.78 6.52
CA ALA A 131 0.25 -3.68 7.48
C ALA A 131 -0.41 -2.40 6.93
N LYS A 132 -0.13 -2.04 5.67
CA LYS A 132 -0.78 -0.90 4.99
C LYS A 132 -2.29 -1.09 4.84
N ALA A 133 -2.73 -2.31 4.49
CA ALA A 133 -4.15 -2.63 4.39
C ALA A 133 -4.86 -2.48 5.75
N ASN A 134 -4.24 -2.94 6.84
CA ASN A 134 -4.77 -2.79 8.19
C ASN A 134 -4.86 -1.32 8.63
N GLU A 135 -3.83 -0.51 8.34
CA GLU A 135 -3.87 0.95 8.57
C GLU A 135 -5.04 1.61 7.84
N ARG A 136 -5.30 1.20 6.59
CA ARG A 136 -6.42 1.72 5.82
C ARG A 136 -7.76 1.28 6.39
N ILE A 137 -7.89 0.02 6.81
CA ILE A 137 -9.10 -0.49 7.48
C ILE A 137 -9.37 0.33 8.76
N GLU A 138 -8.35 0.62 9.58
CA GLU A 138 -8.47 1.46 10.77
C GLU A 138 -9.06 2.83 10.42
N VAL A 139 -8.52 3.51 9.42
CA VAL A 139 -9.03 4.81 8.96
C VAL A 139 -10.46 4.72 8.44
N LEU A 140 -10.77 3.74 7.59
CA LEU A 140 -12.09 3.60 6.97
C LEU A 140 -13.17 3.17 7.96
N SER A 141 -12.80 2.50 9.05
CA SER A 141 -13.72 2.06 10.12
C SER A 141 -14.26 3.23 10.95
N ASN A 142 -13.65 4.40 10.88
CA ASN A 142 -14.16 5.59 11.54
C ASN A 142 -15.50 6.03 10.92
N LYS A 143 -16.44 6.42 11.75
CA LYS A 143 -17.80 6.78 11.32
C LYS A 143 -17.87 8.17 10.68
N SER A 144 -17.10 9.13 11.20
CA SER A 144 -17.12 10.52 10.71
C SER A 144 -15.99 10.80 9.74
N ILE A 145 -16.21 11.74 8.79
CA ILE A 145 -15.17 12.23 7.90
C ILE A 145 -14.02 12.86 8.70
N ARG A 146 -14.37 13.55 9.78
CA ARG A 146 -13.43 14.17 10.71
C ARG A 146 -12.45 13.15 11.29
N ASP A 147 -12.96 12.07 11.85
CA ASP A 147 -12.13 11.05 12.46
C ASP A 147 -11.28 10.32 11.41
N LYS A 148 -11.83 10.03 10.23
CA LYS A 148 -11.07 9.47 9.09
C LYS A 148 -9.88 10.37 8.71
N LEU A 149 -10.10 11.69 8.62
CA LEU A 149 -9.05 12.65 8.28
C LEU A 149 -7.99 12.74 9.37
N LEU A 150 -8.41 12.86 10.63
CA LEU A 150 -7.48 12.97 11.77
C LEU A 150 -6.62 11.70 11.91
N ASP A 151 -7.22 10.52 11.76
CA ASP A 151 -6.47 9.26 11.79
C ASP A 151 -5.51 9.13 10.61
N TYR A 152 -5.95 9.46 9.40
CA TYR A 152 -5.08 9.44 8.23
C TYR A 152 -3.88 10.38 8.40
N PHE A 153 -4.11 11.61 8.88
CA PHE A 153 -3.03 12.57 9.15
C PHE A 153 -2.12 12.09 10.28
N ARG A 154 -2.67 11.46 11.32
CA ARG A 154 -1.91 10.84 12.42
C ARG A 154 -0.97 9.76 11.90
N ILE A 155 -1.46 8.88 11.02
CA ILE A 155 -0.64 7.83 10.40
C ILE A 155 0.50 8.42 9.58
N LEU A 156 0.22 9.42 8.73
CA LEU A 156 1.25 10.09 7.94
C LEU A 156 2.29 10.80 8.83
N SER A 157 1.83 11.49 9.88
CA SER A 157 2.71 12.17 10.84
C SER A 157 3.60 11.16 11.59
N LYS A 158 3.06 10.00 11.96
CA LYS A 158 3.82 8.91 12.59
C LYS A 158 4.91 8.37 11.66
N LYS A 159 4.60 8.15 10.38
CA LYS A 159 5.55 7.65 9.37
C LYS A 159 6.70 8.62 9.12
N THR A 160 6.44 9.91 9.16
CA THR A 160 7.44 10.95 8.89
C THR A 160 8.15 11.46 10.14
N GLY A 161 7.67 11.11 11.34
CA GLY A 161 8.15 11.68 12.60
C GLY A 161 7.91 13.19 12.72
N SER A 162 7.01 13.77 11.93
CA SER A 162 6.80 15.22 11.81
C SER A 162 5.33 15.61 11.94
N LYS A 163 5.06 16.73 12.61
CA LYS A 163 3.73 17.37 12.59
C LYS A 163 3.40 18.04 11.24
N VAL A 164 4.39 18.23 10.37
CA VAL A 164 4.21 18.74 9.02
C VAL A 164 4.25 17.57 8.06
N ILE A 165 3.11 17.30 7.43
CA ILE A 165 2.94 16.22 6.47
C ILE A 165 2.64 16.76 5.08
N TYR A 166 2.96 15.99 4.05
CA TYR A 166 2.61 16.27 2.68
C TYR A 166 1.70 15.17 2.17
N LEU A 167 0.51 15.56 1.68
CA LEU A 167 -0.41 14.59 1.08
C LEU A 167 0.20 14.02 -0.19
N PRO A 168 0.28 12.69 -0.33
CA PRO A 168 0.80 12.06 -1.53
C PRO A 168 -0.13 12.21 -2.73
N MET A 169 -1.38 12.61 -2.51
CA MET A 169 -2.45 12.70 -3.48
C MET A 169 -3.18 14.06 -3.42
N SER A 170 -4.03 14.34 -4.39
CA SER A 170 -4.93 15.51 -4.39
C SER A 170 -6.09 15.31 -3.39
N TYR A 171 -6.80 16.40 -3.04
CA TYR A 171 -8.00 16.29 -2.19
C TYR A 171 -9.14 15.49 -2.84
N THR A 172 -9.22 15.48 -4.16
CA THR A 172 -10.17 14.64 -4.88
C THR A 172 -9.82 13.15 -4.69
N GLU A 173 -8.57 12.79 -4.92
CA GLU A 173 -8.09 11.42 -4.72
C GLU A 173 -8.15 11.02 -3.23
N LEU A 174 -7.95 11.97 -2.30
CA LEU A 174 -8.13 11.69 -0.87
C LEU A 174 -9.59 11.39 -0.52
N ALA A 175 -10.56 12.07 -1.15
CA ALA A 175 -11.97 11.76 -0.97
C ALA A 175 -12.30 10.35 -1.48
N ASP A 176 -11.81 9.98 -2.67
CA ASP A 176 -11.95 8.64 -3.23
C ASP A 176 -11.27 7.59 -2.34
N TYR A 177 -10.06 7.90 -1.81
CA TYR A 177 -9.31 6.99 -0.91
C TYR A 177 -10.03 6.75 0.42
N LEU A 178 -10.67 7.79 0.99
CA LEU A 178 -11.42 7.72 2.24
C LEU A 178 -12.87 7.26 2.05
N ALA A 179 -13.30 6.98 0.81
CA ALA A 179 -14.65 6.64 0.44
C ALA A 179 -15.67 7.66 1.00
N VAL A 180 -15.47 8.95 0.68
CA VAL A 180 -16.34 10.06 1.11
C VAL A 180 -16.58 11.03 -0.04
N ASN A 181 -17.69 11.80 0.05
CA ASN A 181 -17.99 12.81 -0.95
C ASN A 181 -16.96 13.96 -0.90
N ARG A 182 -16.46 14.40 -2.06
CA ARG A 182 -15.44 15.45 -2.19
C ARG A 182 -15.86 16.78 -1.54
N SER A 183 -17.12 17.19 -1.72
CA SER A 183 -17.62 18.45 -1.14
C SER A 183 -17.72 18.35 0.39
N ALA A 184 -18.09 17.18 0.91
CA ALA A 184 -18.12 16.92 2.33
C ALA A 184 -16.70 16.87 2.95
N LEU A 185 -15.74 16.26 2.27
CA LEU A 185 -14.33 16.31 2.67
C LEU A 185 -13.80 17.75 2.72
N SER A 186 -14.06 18.55 1.68
CA SER A 186 -13.60 19.95 1.62
C SER A 186 -14.18 20.79 2.74
N ARG A 187 -15.45 20.59 3.08
CA ARG A 187 -16.09 21.24 4.24
C ARG A 187 -15.42 20.84 5.54
N GLU A 188 -15.15 19.55 5.72
CA GLU A 188 -14.55 19.08 6.96
C GLU A 188 -13.09 19.55 7.12
N ILE A 189 -12.32 19.63 6.03
CA ILE A 189 -10.99 20.26 6.07
C ILE A 189 -11.07 21.72 6.50
N LYS A 190 -12.10 22.45 6.04
CA LYS A 190 -12.33 23.82 6.50
C LYS A 190 -12.67 23.86 7.99
N ASN A 191 -13.58 23.00 8.47
CA ASN A 191 -13.94 22.90 9.89
C ASN A 191 -12.70 22.61 10.75
N LEU A 192 -11.85 21.66 10.34
CA LEU A 192 -10.60 21.36 11.06
C LEU A 192 -9.64 22.52 11.15
N LYS A 193 -9.64 23.43 10.14
CA LYS A 193 -8.86 24.68 10.18
C LYS A 193 -9.49 25.71 11.11
N ASP A 194 -10.82 25.88 11.03
CA ASP A 194 -11.57 26.82 11.86
C ASP A 194 -11.50 26.42 13.35
N ASP A 195 -11.42 25.12 13.64
CA ASP A 195 -11.20 24.54 14.98
C ASP A 195 -9.72 24.56 15.42
N GLU A 196 -8.83 25.16 14.65
CA GLU A 196 -7.39 25.26 14.93
C GLU A 196 -6.69 23.88 15.12
N LEU A 197 -7.20 22.83 14.53
CA LEU A 197 -6.58 21.50 14.58
C LEU A 197 -5.52 21.33 13.50
N ILE A 198 -5.67 22.01 12.36
CA ILE A 198 -4.72 21.93 11.24
C ILE A 198 -4.50 23.29 10.58
N GLU A 199 -3.31 23.49 10.02
CA GLU A 199 -3.02 24.51 9.00
C GLU A 199 -2.78 23.82 7.66
N THR A 200 -3.27 24.43 6.55
CA THR A 200 -3.08 23.86 5.22
C THR A 200 -2.52 24.88 4.23
N LYS A 201 -1.57 24.44 3.38
CA LYS A 201 -1.09 25.20 2.23
C LYS A 201 -0.91 24.24 1.06
N GLY A 202 -1.89 24.18 0.15
CA GLY A 202 -1.93 23.16 -0.91
C GLY A 202 -1.97 21.76 -0.29
N LYS A 203 -1.02 20.91 -0.68
CA LYS A 203 -0.89 19.54 -0.14
C LYS A 203 -0.15 19.46 1.21
N ARG A 204 0.41 20.56 1.69
CA ARG A 204 1.08 20.62 2.98
C ARG A 204 0.06 20.82 4.09
N ILE A 205 0.08 19.96 5.09
CA ILE A 205 -0.76 20.02 6.29
C ILE A 205 0.15 20.06 7.52
N LYS A 206 -0.11 20.99 8.42
CA LYS A 206 0.55 21.06 9.73
C LYS A 206 -0.48 20.73 10.80
N LEU A 207 -0.17 19.77 11.64
CA LEU A 207 -1.02 19.34 12.76
C LEU A 207 -0.74 20.25 13.97
N LEU A 208 -1.78 20.84 14.52
CA LEU A 208 -1.70 21.79 15.66
C LEU A 208 -2.01 21.09 16.98
N TYR A 209 -2.67 19.93 16.95
CA TYR A 209 -2.96 19.14 18.13
C TYR A 209 -1.78 18.26 18.57
N TYR A 210 -1.81 17.88 19.85
CA TYR A 210 -0.77 17.02 20.42
C TYR A 210 -1.02 15.57 20.06
N ILE A 211 -0.12 14.98 19.27
CA ILE A 211 -0.13 13.56 18.97
C ILE A 211 0.60 12.85 20.11
N ASN A 212 -0.15 12.23 21.02
CA ASN A 212 0.46 11.47 22.12
C ASN A 212 0.96 10.12 21.61
N TRP A 213 2.22 10.09 21.17
CA TRP A 213 2.89 8.88 20.65
C TRP A 213 2.98 7.76 21.67
N ASN A 214 2.95 8.09 22.98
CA ASN A 214 3.20 7.15 24.06
C ASN A 214 1.98 6.30 24.45
N LYS A 215 0.75 6.77 24.25
CA LYS A 215 -0.45 6.01 24.67
C LYS A 215 -0.66 4.71 23.90
N ALA A 216 -0.40 4.69 22.58
CA ALA A 216 -0.56 3.49 21.78
C ALA A 216 0.60 2.49 22.04
N PHE A 217 1.82 2.98 22.28
CA PHE A 217 2.98 2.13 22.54
C PHE A 217 2.93 1.47 23.92
N ILE A 218 2.45 2.19 24.94
CA ILE A 218 2.33 1.67 26.30
C ILE A 218 1.22 0.60 26.41
N LEU A 219 0.09 0.78 25.71
CA LEU A 219 -1.01 -0.20 25.72
C LEU A 219 -0.64 -1.51 24.97
N THR A 220 0.04 -1.41 23.84
CA THR A 220 0.46 -2.61 23.09
C THR A 220 1.59 -3.36 23.79
N HIS A 221 2.56 -2.66 24.40
CA HIS A 221 3.62 -3.30 25.19
C HIS A 221 3.10 -3.83 26.53
N ALA A 222 2.22 -3.12 27.21
CA ALA A 222 1.63 -3.60 28.47
C ALA A 222 0.80 -4.88 28.25
N LEU A 223 0.01 -4.97 27.17
CA LEU A 223 -0.72 -6.18 26.81
C LEU A 223 0.22 -7.32 26.39
N PHE A 224 1.29 -7.02 25.67
CA PHE A 224 2.30 -8.02 25.28
C PHE A 224 3.08 -8.56 26.48
N TYR A 225 3.48 -7.69 27.40
CA TYR A 225 4.10 -8.11 28.68
C TYR A 225 3.13 -8.84 29.59
N PHE A 226 1.86 -8.43 29.63
CA PHE A 226 0.83 -9.14 30.40
C PHE A 226 0.59 -10.56 29.85
N PHE A 227 0.55 -10.73 28.54
CA PHE A 227 0.44 -12.05 27.89
C PHE A 227 1.70 -12.92 28.11
N LEU A 228 2.89 -12.35 28.06
CA LEU A 228 4.15 -13.05 28.35
C LEU A 228 4.24 -13.50 29.81
N ILE A 229 3.85 -12.67 30.77
CA ILE A 229 3.85 -13.01 32.20
C ILE A 229 2.79 -14.09 32.49
N TYR A 230 1.58 -14.00 31.90
CA TYR A 230 0.54 -15.04 32.06
C TYR A 230 0.95 -16.37 31.43
N SER A 231 1.65 -16.36 30.31
CA SER A 231 2.17 -17.57 29.66
C SER A 231 3.26 -18.28 30.47
N PHE A 232 4.00 -17.56 31.30
CA PHE A 232 5.04 -18.13 32.17
C PHE A 232 4.53 -18.63 33.53
N TYR A 233 3.31 -18.25 33.93
CA TYR A 233 2.71 -18.70 35.21
C TYR A 233 1.77 -19.90 35.04
N PHE A 234 1.50 -20.37 33.83
CA PHE A 234 0.61 -21.51 33.53
C PHE A 234 1.29 -22.65 32.77
N LEU A 235 2.61 -22.68 32.73
CA LEU A 235 3.46 -23.82 32.36
C LEU A 235 4.26 -24.23 33.58
#